data_bedc41aca5776f6ec496b14bc1b94fc5
#
_entry.id   bedc41aca5776f6ec496b14bc1b94fc5
#
_cell.length_a   1.000
_cell.length_b   1.000
_cell.length_c   1.000
_cell.angle_alpha   90.00
_cell.angle_beta   90.00
_cell.angle_gamma   90.00
#
_symmetry.space_group_name_H-M   'P 1'
#
loop_
_entity.id
_entity.type
_entity.pdbx_description
1 polymer ?
#
loop_
_entity_poly.entity_id
_entity_poly.type
_entity_poly.pdbx_seq_one_letter_code
_entity_poly.pdbx_strand_id
1 'polypeptide(L)'
;MTPRTAILALACLIGSLANAHGQQPGRWKAHDTTRPKPAVVTPGRPKLPAEPPSDAIVLFDGKDLSGWQSPGAQPPKWIVRDGYMESVPESGYLNTARAFGDVQLHVEWSAPTPPHGKSQERGNSGVFLMGLFEVQVLDNYQNDTYADGFAGAVYGQYPPLVNATLPPGEWQAYDIVFRRPRFKPDGSLERPARLTVLLNGVLVQDNVEAWGPTSWLQHHPYAAQADKLPLSLQDHGNPVRYRNIWLRELPEWDANSPPAASEPVVNLPRAGLEKFAGKYMAGEDNVYTIELGPKGLRANFYGPLFLELVPHSPTEFSLRHTAARLVFELGPDGQPTGFVFHIGGDTRRAVREK
;
A
#
# COMPACT_ATOMS: atom_id res chain seq x y z
N MET A 1 -32.24 -62.07 28.01
CA MET A 1 -31.07 -61.23 28.27
C MET A 1 -30.59 -60.68 26.91
N THR A 2 -30.97 -59.47 26.53
CA THR A 2 -30.61 -58.86 25.28
C THR A 2 -29.70 -57.64 25.57
N PRO A 3 -28.56 -57.46 24.93
CA PRO A 3 -27.71 -56.33 25.17
C PRO A 3 -28.23 -55.07 24.35
N ARG A 4 -28.38 -53.95 25.04
CA ARG A 4 -28.71 -52.66 24.49
C ARG A 4 -27.48 -52.10 23.82
N THR A 5 -27.56 -51.87 22.52
CA THR A 5 -26.58 -51.15 21.74
C THR A 5 -26.74 -49.63 21.96
N ALA A 6 -25.75 -49.00 22.57
CA ALA A 6 -25.71 -47.55 22.70
C ALA A 6 -25.13 -46.94 21.41
N ILE A 7 -25.94 -46.17 20.72
CA ILE A 7 -25.50 -45.36 19.55
C ILE A 7 -24.98 -44.03 20.11
N LEU A 8 -23.65 -43.87 20.04
CA LEU A 8 -23.00 -42.57 20.29
C LEU A 8 -23.22 -41.67 19.06
N ALA A 9 -24.06 -40.67 19.22
CA ALA A 9 -24.18 -39.59 18.21
C ALA A 9 -23.00 -38.63 18.35
N LEU A 10 -22.08 -38.70 17.40
CA LEU A 10 -20.97 -37.76 17.26
C LEU A 10 -21.50 -36.47 16.59
N ALA A 11 -21.82 -35.47 17.39
CA ALA A 11 -22.17 -34.13 16.92
C ALA A 11 -20.90 -33.45 16.37
N CYS A 12 -20.73 -33.41 15.05
CA CYS A 12 -19.76 -32.56 14.40
C CYS A 12 -20.17 -31.09 14.59
N LEU A 13 -19.60 -30.43 15.57
CA LEU A 13 -19.58 -28.97 15.64
C LEU A 13 -18.66 -28.49 14.51
N ILE A 14 -19.24 -28.16 13.35
CA ILE A 14 -18.58 -27.35 12.34
C ILE A 14 -18.61 -25.93 12.90
N GLY A 15 -17.60 -25.62 13.70
CA GLY A 15 -17.30 -24.24 14.05
C GLY A 15 -16.93 -23.50 12.79
N SER A 16 -17.78 -22.55 12.37
CA SER A 16 -17.46 -21.55 11.37
C SER A 16 -16.21 -20.81 11.85
N LEU A 17 -15.05 -21.19 11.34
CA LEU A 17 -13.86 -20.35 11.38
C LEU A 17 -14.17 -19.14 10.49
N ALA A 18 -14.86 -18.15 11.05
CA ALA A 18 -14.80 -16.81 10.55
C ALA A 18 -13.31 -16.48 10.53
N ASN A 19 -12.74 -16.35 9.34
CA ASN A 19 -11.45 -15.74 9.13
C ASN A 19 -11.52 -14.29 9.62
N ALA A 20 -11.43 -14.11 10.93
CA ALA A 20 -11.03 -12.87 11.52
C ALA A 20 -9.58 -12.64 11.08
N HIS A 21 -9.38 -12.00 9.92
CA HIS A 21 -8.17 -11.24 9.63
C HIS A 21 -8.20 -10.00 10.54
N GLY A 22 -8.45 -10.21 11.80
CA GLY A 22 -8.49 -9.24 12.86
C GLY A 22 -7.32 -9.52 13.76
N GLN A 23 -6.30 -8.65 13.65
CA GLN A 23 -5.49 -8.23 14.78
C GLN A 23 -5.13 -9.37 15.76
N GLN A 24 -4.25 -10.26 15.33
CA GLN A 24 -3.48 -10.96 16.35
C GLN A 24 -2.54 -9.92 16.97
N PRO A 25 -2.68 -9.60 18.27
CA PRO A 25 -1.67 -8.84 18.97
C PRO A 25 -0.35 -9.52 18.64
N GLY A 26 0.62 -8.76 18.14
CA GLY A 26 1.91 -9.33 17.82
C GLY A 26 2.47 -10.08 19.02
N ARG A 27 3.42 -10.98 18.79
CA ARG A 27 4.15 -11.73 19.82
C ARG A 27 4.62 -10.84 20.99
N TRP A 28 4.75 -9.53 20.75
CA TRP A 28 5.31 -8.55 21.68
C TRP A 28 4.21 -7.62 22.18
N LYS A 29 4.28 -7.27 23.45
CA LYS A 29 3.48 -6.20 24.03
C LYS A 29 4.04 -4.85 23.58
N ALA A 30 3.20 -3.81 23.61
CA ALA A 30 3.67 -2.45 23.39
C ALA A 30 4.77 -2.10 24.42
N HIS A 31 5.85 -1.52 23.92
CA HIS A 31 7.03 -1.10 24.70
C HIS A 31 7.75 -2.23 25.46
N ASP A 32 7.66 -3.46 24.94
CA ASP A 32 8.38 -4.59 25.52
C ASP A 32 9.90 -4.39 25.36
N THR A 33 10.58 -4.16 26.48
CA THR A 33 12.02 -3.90 26.50
C THR A 33 12.88 -5.11 26.14
N THR A 34 12.30 -6.31 26.11
CA THR A 34 12.98 -7.55 25.69
C THR A 34 12.89 -7.78 24.17
N ARG A 35 12.06 -7.01 23.47
CA ARG A 35 11.94 -7.08 22.00
C ARG A 35 13.28 -6.69 21.36
N PRO A 36 13.77 -7.48 20.36
CA PRO A 36 15.00 -7.13 19.65
C PRO A 36 14.91 -5.73 19.04
N LYS A 37 15.99 -4.95 19.27
CA LYS A 37 16.08 -3.59 18.75
C LYS A 37 16.50 -3.57 17.30
N PRO A 38 16.08 -2.55 16.52
CA PRO A 38 16.49 -2.37 15.15
C PRO A 38 18.00 -2.26 15.02
N ALA A 39 18.61 -3.01 14.09
CA ALA A 39 20.02 -2.87 13.78
C ALA A 39 20.32 -1.48 13.20
N VAL A 40 21.47 -0.90 13.55
CA VAL A 40 21.89 0.39 13.03
C VAL A 40 22.36 0.23 11.57
N VAL A 41 21.81 1.07 10.69
CA VAL A 41 22.23 1.20 9.30
C VAL A 41 22.58 2.66 9.05
N THR A 42 23.78 2.95 8.56
CA THR A 42 24.14 4.30 8.13
C THR A 42 23.50 4.58 6.77
N PRO A 43 22.51 5.49 6.68
CA PRO A 43 21.90 5.82 5.39
C PRO A 43 22.87 6.62 4.51
N GLY A 44 22.64 6.58 3.20
CA GLY A 44 23.20 7.59 2.32
C GLY A 44 22.68 8.99 2.73
N ARG A 45 23.44 10.05 2.46
CA ARG A 45 22.92 11.39 2.72
C ARG A 45 21.87 11.75 1.66
N PRO A 46 20.60 11.94 2.04
CA PRO A 46 19.58 12.35 1.08
C PRO A 46 19.90 13.76 0.56
N LYS A 47 19.55 14.02 -0.73
CA LYS A 47 19.62 15.36 -1.26
C LYS A 47 18.40 16.14 -0.74
N LEU A 48 18.62 16.99 0.25
CA LEU A 48 17.56 17.79 0.89
C LEU A 48 17.82 19.30 0.73
N PRO A 49 16.77 20.14 0.64
CA PRO A 49 15.36 19.74 0.59
C PRO A 49 15.01 19.01 -0.72
N ALA A 50 14.10 18.03 -0.63
CA ALA A 50 13.59 17.31 -1.79
C ALA A 50 12.58 18.18 -2.57
N GLU A 51 12.71 18.26 -3.89
CA GLU A 51 11.74 18.98 -4.71
C GLU A 51 10.38 18.26 -4.71
N PRO A 52 9.26 18.96 -4.40
CA PRO A 52 7.95 18.36 -4.47
C PRO A 52 7.56 18.05 -5.93
N PRO A 53 6.88 16.90 -6.20
CA PRO A 53 6.31 16.63 -7.52
C PRO A 53 5.31 17.70 -7.94
N SER A 54 5.10 17.86 -9.26
CA SER A 54 4.23 18.90 -9.83
C SER A 54 2.77 18.85 -9.39
N ASP A 55 2.29 17.66 -8.93
CA ASP A 55 0.94 17.44 -8.41
C ASP A 55 0.90 17.41 -6.87
N ALA A 56 1.99 17.77 -6.20
CA ALA A 56 2.04 17.81 -4.74
C ALA A 56 1.26 19.00 -4.18
N ILE A 57 0.61 18.72 -3.05
CA ILE A 57 0.02 19.74 -2.18
C ILE A 57 1.08 20.09 -1.15
N VAL A 58 1.63 21.30 -1.24
CA VAL A 58 2.61 21.80 -0.28
C VAL A 58 1.88 22.22 1.00
N LEU A 59 2.22 21.57 2.11
CA LEU A 59 1.65 21.84 3.43
C LEU A 59 2.48 22.86 4.21
N PHE A 60 3.80 22.90 3.96
CA PHE A 60 4.70 23.88 4.57
C PHE A 60 5.91 24.11 3.66
N ASP A 61 6.08 25.37 3.23
CA ASP A 61 7.15 25.81 2.33
C ASP A 61 8.21 26.67 3.03
N GLY A 62 8.16 26.74 4.37
CA GLY A 62 9.10 27.53 5.15
C GLY A 62 8.65 28.96 5.48
N LYS A 63 7.46 29.40 5.06
CA LYS A 63 7.02 30.80 5.21
C LYS A 63 6.11 31.04 6.40
N ASP A 64 5.01 30.30 6.50
CA ASP A 64 3.99 30.53 7.54
C ASP A 64 3.21 29.24 7.88
N LEU A 65 2.33 29.33 8.87
CA LEU A 65 1.47 28.24 9.34
C LEU A 65 0.00 28.43 8.92
N SER A 66 -0.28 29.14 7.83
CA SER A 66 -1.65 29.43 7.39
C SER A 66 -2.48 28.18 7.07
N GLY A 67 -1.81 27.08 6.68
CA GLY A 67 -2.43 25.77 6.45
C GLY A 67 -2.54 24.90 7.69
N TRP A 68 -2.19 25.41 8.87
CA TRP A 68 -2.10 24.66 10.13
C TRP A 68 -2.88 25.33 11.25
N GLN A 69 -3.28 24.52 12.24
CA GLN A 69 -4.03 24.97 13.42
C GLN A 69 -3.68 24.11 14.64
N SER A 70 -3.79 24.68 15.82
CA SER A 70 -3.79 23.93 17.07
C SER A 70 -5.13 23.20 17.29
N PRO A 71 -5.22 22.19 18.17
CA PRO A 71 -6.46 21.48 18.46
C PRO A 71 -7.63 22.42 18.73
N GLY A 72 -8.82 22.06 18.26
CA GLY A 72 -10.02 22.89 18.37
C GLY A 72 -10.02 24.11 17.46
N ALA A 73 -9.30 24.04 16.32
CA ALA A 73 -9.17 25.11 15.32
C ALA A 73 -8.63 26.43 15.88
N GLN A 74 -7.78 26.34 16.92
CA GLN A 74 -7.12 27.50 17.50
C GLN A 74 -5.90 27.90 16.63
N PRO A 75 -5.46 29.17 16.72
CA PRO A 75 -4.23 29.61 16.09
C PRO A 75 -3.02 28.72 16.47
N PRO A 76 -2.11 28.41 15.54
CA PRO A 76 -0.93 27.61 15.83
C PRO A 76 0.00 28.35 16.82
N LYS A 77 0.60 27.58 17.72
CA LYS A 77 1.53 28.11 18.74
C LYS A 77 3.00 27.76 18.42
N TRP A 78 3.23 26.98 17.37
CA TRP A 78 4.57 26.66 16.90
C TRP A 78 5.20 27.89 16.26
N ILE A 79 6.52 27.98 16.23
CA ILE A 79 7.24 29.12 15.66
C ILE A 79 7.77 28.77 14.27
N VAL A 80 7.82 29.79 13.40
CA VAL A 80 8.45 29.71 12.07
C VAL A 80 9.64 30.65 12.04
N ARG A 81 10.79 30.11 11.63
CA ARG A 81 12.02 30.86 11.43
C ARG A 81 12.97 30.12 10.50
N ASP A 82 13.81 30.80 9.78
CA ASP A 82 14.89 30.25 8.95
C ASP A 82 14.41 29.13 7.98
N GLY A 83 13.16 29.24 7.48
CA GLY A 83 12.59 28.28 6.54
C GLY A 83 12.10 26.96 7.16
N TYR A 84 11.99 26.86 8.47
CA TYR A 84 11.41 25.72 9.18
C TYR A 84 10.40 26.15 10.25
N MET A 85 9.53 25.24 10.65
CA MET A 85 8.73 25.36 11.87
C MET A 85 9.32 24.50 12.97
N GLU A 86 9.17 24.95 14.22
CA GLU A 86 9.71 24.30 15.41
C GLU A 86 8.61 24.17 16.45
N SER A 87 8.50 22.98 17.06
CA SER A 87 7.58 22.76 18.18
C SER A 87 8.02 23.54 19.40
N VAL A 88 7.06 24.13 20.08
CA VAL A 88 7.26 24.85 21.35
C VAL A 88 6.72 23.98 22.46
N PRO A 89 7.50 23.69 23.50
CA PRO A 89 7.03 22.89 24.65
C PRO A 89 5.69 23.39 25.18
N GLU A 90 4.77 22.48 25.46
CA GLU A 90 3.41 22.73 25.95
C GLU A 90 2.48 23.44 24.95
N SER A 91 2.89 23.57 23.68
CA SER A 91 2.03 24.15 22.62
C SER A 91 0.98 23.18 22.11
N GLY A 92 1.18 21.89 22.35
CA GLY A 92 0.32 20.82 21.86
C GLY A 92 0.55 20.48 20.37
N TYR A 93 -0.33 19.66 19.85
CA TYR A 93 -0.25 19.20 18.47
C TYR A 93 -0.49 20.34 17.48
N LEU A 94 0.11 20.20 16.30
CA LEU A 94 -0.14 21.05 15.15
C LEU A 94 -0.84 20.22 14.08
N ASN A 95 -2.07 20.60 13.72
CA ASN A 95 -2.91 19.86 12.79
C ASN A 95 -3.02 20.60 11.45
N THR A 96 -3.09 19.91 10.34
CA THR A 96 -3.46 20.53 9.07
C THR A 96 -4.91 21.03 9.14
N ALA A 97 -5.18 22.21 8.57
CA ALA A 97 -6.54 22.72 8.44
C ALA A 97 -7.39 21.86 7.49
N ARG A 98 -6.76 21.27 6.48
CA ARG A 98 -7.36 20.34 5.52
C ARG A 98 -7.20 18.89 6.02
N ALA A 99 -8.23 18.07 5.78
CA ALA A 99 -8.24 16.65 6.07
C ALA A 99 -7.79 15.81 4.86
N PHE A 100 -7.12 14.68 5.13
CA PHE A 100 -6.56 13.78 4.13
C PHE A 100 -6.85 12.32 4.48
N GLY A 101 -6.90 11.47 3.45
CA GLY A 101 -7.06 10.02 3.59
C GLY A 101 -5.82 9.27 3.11
N ASP A 102 -5.93 8.60 1.95
CA ASP A 102 -4.79 7.93 1.31
C ASP A 102 -3.80 8.95 0.77
N VAL A 103 -2.54 8.88 1.21
CA VAL A 103 -1.52 9.85 0.82
C VAL A 103 -0.15 9.22 0.60
N GLN A 104 0.63 9.84 -0.27
CA GLN A 104 2.09 9.84 -0.23
C GLN A 104 2.51 11.14 0.45
N LEU A 105 3.23 11.06 1.55
CA LEU A 105 3.65 12.20 2.36
C LEU A 105 5.17 12.25 2.43
N HIS A 106 5.74 13.43 2.22
CA HIS A 106 7.13 13.74 2.49
C HIS A 106 7.22 14.73 3.66
N VAL A 107 8.12 14.46 4.60
CA VAL A 107 8.36 15.33 5.76
C VAL A 107 9.85 15.37 6.04
N GLU A 108 10.45 16.55 6.03
CA GLU A 108 11.81 16.74 6.54
C GLU A 108 11.77 17.22 7.99
N TRP A 109 12.55 16.58 8.85
CA TRP A 109 12.62 16.90 10.28
C TRP A 109 14.05 16.87 10.81
N SER A 110 14.28 17.55 11.91
CA SER A 110 15.58 17.57 12.59
C SER A 110 15.40 17.58 14.09
N ALA A 111 16.09 16.67 14.77
CA ALA A 111 16.14 16.64 16.22
C ALA A 111 16.98 17.83 16.78
N PRO A 112 16.69 18.30 17.98
CA PRO A 112 17.46 19.39 18.61
C PRO A 112 18.96 19.06 18.75
N THR A 113 19.82 20.07 18.57
CA THR A 113 21.25 19.99 18.84
C THR A 113 21.69 21.19 19.67
N PRO A 114 22.52 21.00 20.74
CA PRO A 114 22.97 19.73 21.26
C PRO A 114 21.82 18.85 21.76
N PRO A 115 21.99 17.49 21.70
CA PRO A 115 20.95 16.60 22.19
C PRO A 115 20.76 16.72 23.69
N HIS A 116 19.51 16.68 24.14
CA HIS A 116 19.15 16.74 25.55
C HIS A 116 18.26 15.56 25.93
N GLY A 117 18.46 14.98 27.11
CA GLY A 117 17.73 13.80 27.55
C GLY A 117 18.28 12.47 27.00
N LYS A 118 17.53 11.41 27.22
CA LYS A 118 17.83 10.04 26.79
C LYS A 118 16.54 9.29 26.48
N SER A 119 16.63 8.18 25.75
CA SER A 119 15.47 7.36 25.41
C SER A 119 14.36 8.22 24.77
N GLN A 120 13.13 8.11 25.22
CA GLN A 120 11.96 8.84 24.69
C GLN A 120 11.92 10.34 25.08
N GLU A 121 12.84 10.80 25.92
CA GLU A 121 12.96 12.23 26.26
C GLU A 121 13.85 13.01 25.27
N ARG A 122 14.46 12.34 24.30
CA ARG A 122 15.47 12.92 23.43
C ARG A 122 14.93 13.16 22.02
N GLY A 123 14.63 14.42 21.69
CA GLY A 123 14.17 14.83 20.36
C GLY A 123 12.88 14.12 19.95
N ASN A 124 11.95 13.95 20.87
CA ASN A 124 10.70 13.23 20.67
C ASN A 124 9.64 14.11 20.02
N SER A 125 8.98 13.53 19.03
CA SER A 125 7.82 14.06 18.32
C SER A 125 7.14 12.91 17.56
N GLY A 126 6.14 13.21 16.72
CA GLY A 126 5.44 12.23 15.90
C GLY A 126 4.79 12.84 14.68
N VAL A 127 4.72 12.06 13.60
CA VAL A 127 3.93 12.37 12.40
C VAL A 127 2.70 11.47 12.42
N PHE A 128 1.52 12.06 12.60
CA PHE A 128 0.27 11.32 12.73
C PHE A 128 -0.55 11.41 11.45
N LEU A 129 -0.69 10.29 10.74
CA LEU A 129 -1.59 10.15 9.60
C LEU A 129 -3.03 10.11 10.13
N MET A 130 -3.91 10.94 9.57
CA MET A 130 -5.28 11.12 10.06
C MET A 130 -5.38 11.50 11.54
N GLY A 131 -4.30 12.01 12.16
CA GLY A 131 -4.26 12.29 13.60
C GLY A 131 -4.34 11.05 14.50
N LEU A 132 -4.23 9.84 13.96
CA LEU A 132 -4.49 8.57 14.63
C LEU A 132 -3.33 7.55 14.52
N PHE A 133 -2.58 7.58 13.44
CA PHE A 133 -1.54 6.59 13.14
C PHE A 133 -0.17 7.27 13.14
N GLU A 134 0.57 7.06 14.20
CA GLU A 134 1.85 7.71 14.41
C GLU A 134 2.99 6.97 13.74
N VAL A 135 3.77 7.70 12.95
CA VAL A 135 5.14 7.37 12.60
C VAL A 135 6.04 8.15 13.56
N GLN A 136 6.74 7.42 14.42
CA GLN A 136 7.55 8.01 15.50
C GLN A 136 8.68 8.88 14.97
N VAL A 137 8.86 10.04 15.56
CA VAL A 137 10.02 10.93 15.42
C VAL A 137 10.81 10.91 16.72
N LEU A 138 12.07 10.51 16.66
CA LEU A 138 12.95 10.42 17.82
C LEU A 138 14.41 10.59 17.39
N ASP A 139 15.23 11.22 18.22
CA ASP A 139 16.68 11.13 18.04
C ASP A 139 17.19 9.77 18.53
N ASN A 140 17.32 8.83 17.60
CA ASN A 140 17.89 7.50 17.85
C ASN A 140 19.36 7.37 17.45
N TYR A 141 20.03 8.47 17.12
CA TYR A 141 21.47 8.43 16.88
C TYR A 141 22.22 8.22 18.20
N GLN A 142 22.78 7.01 18.36
CA GLN A 142 23.45 6.62 19.64
C GLN A 142 22.54 6.83 20.88
N ASN A 143 21.25 6.61 20.72
CA ASN A 143 20.25 6.72 21.76
C ASN A 143 19.34 5.51 21.76
N ASP A 144 19.29 4.82 22.87
CA ASP A 144 18.59 3.56 23.03
C ASP A 144 17.20 3.77 23.67
N THR A 145 16.23 2.96 23.25
CA THR A 145 14.87 2.94 23.78
C THR A 145 14.21 1.58 23.52
N TYR A 146 12.92 1.41 23.82
CA TYR A 146 12.16 0.23 23.41
C TYR A 146 11.96 0.18 21.89
N ALA A 147 11.95 -1.03 21.32
CA ALA A 147 12.07 -1.23 19.88
C ALA A 147 10.98 -0.53 19.06
N ASP A 148 9.72 -0.57 19.50
CA ASP A 148 8.55 0.02 18.86
C ASP A 148 8.33 1.51 19.17
N GLY A 149 9.35 2.16 19.75
CA GLY A 149 9.44 3.61 19.94
C GLY A 149 10.62 4.25 19.24
N PHE A 150 11.35 3.53 18.37
CA PHE A 150 12.40 4.09 17.51
C PHE A 150 11.80 4.96 16.40
N ALA A 151 12.58 5.92 15.92
CA ALA A 151 12.22 6.72 14.73
C ALA A 151 11.82 5.81 13.55
N GLY A 152 10.67 6.10 12.94
CA GLY A 152 10.09 5.29 11.87
C GLY A 152 9.27 4.09 12.35
N ALA A 153 9.10 3.88 13.66
CA ALA A 153 8.15 2.91 14.18
C ALA A 153 6.71 3.32 13.85
N VAL A 154 5.83 2.35 13.62
CA VAL A 154 4.40 2.54 13.90
C VAL A 154 4.26 2.39 15.41
N TYR A 155 4.13 3.52 16.09
CA TYR A 155 4.37 3.65 17.54
C TYR A 155 3.59 2.64 18.37
N GLY A 156 4.32 1.93 19.25
CA GLY A 156 3.76 0.90 20.13
C GLY A 156 3.32 -0.38 19.42
N GLN A 157 3.46 -0.47 18.09
CA GLN A 157 3.00 -1.62 17.30
C GLN A 157 4.16 -2.32 16.56
N TYR A 158 4.83 -1.61 15.65
CA TYR A 158 5.91 -2.17 14.84
C TYR A 158 7.19 -1.35 15.00
N PRO A 159 8.32 -1.95 15.41
CA PRO A 159 9.60 -1.30 15.31
C PRO A 159 9.96 -1.03 13.84
N PRO A 160 10.84 -0.08 13.56
CA PRO A 160 11.41 0.01 12.23
C PRO A 160 12.28 -1.23 11.94
N LEU A 161 12.36 -1.62 10.68
CA LEU A 161 13.22 -2.74 10.23
C LEU A 161 14.68 -2.53 10.59
N VAL A 162 15.13 -1.28 10.54
CA VAL A 162 16.49 -0.84 10.92
C VAL A 162 16.44 0.58 11.51
N ASN A 163 17.45 0.96 12.30
CA ASN A 163 17.66 2.33 12.73
C ASN A 163 18.55 3.05 11.72
N ALA A 164 17.94 3.91 10.90
CA ALA A 164 18.59 4.67 9.84
C ALA A 164 18.67 6.18 10.15
N THR A 165 18.73 6.55 11.44
CA THR A 165 18.80 7.96 11.86
C THR A 165 20.18 8.56 11.64
N LEU A 166 20.19 9.84 11.24
CA LEU A 166 21.37 10.71 11.18
C LEU A 166 21.61 11.39 12.56
N PRO A 167 22.79 11.98 12.79
CA PRO A 167 23.05 12.74 14.01
C PRO A 167 22.03 13.86 14.27
N PRO A 168 21.77 14.22 15.56
CA PRO A 168 20.90 15.34 15.90
C PRO A 168 21.41 16.64 15.29
N GLY A 169 20.51 17.51 14.85
CA GLY A 169 20.80 18.73 14.11
C GLY A 169 20.89 18.53 12.60
N GLU A 170 21.13 17.31 12.10
CA GLU A 170 21.04 17.02 10.67
C GLU A 170 19.57 16.86 10.24
N TRP A 171 19.26 17.30 9.00
CA TRP A 171 17.96 17.10 8.43
C TRP A 171 17.78 15.65 7.98
N GLN A 172 16.66 15.08 8.36
CA GLN A 172 16.24 13.73 8.02
C GLN A 172 14.93 13.80 7.23
N ALA A 173 14.64 12.79 6.43
CA ALA A 173 13.42 12.74 5.64
C ALA A 173 12.63 11.47 5.91
N TYR A 174 11.32 11.62 6.04
CA TYR A 174 10.35 10.55 5.88
C TYR A 174 9.70 10.64 4.52
N ASP A 175 9.63 9.51 3.82
CA ASP A 175 8.73 9.28 2.71
C ASP A 175 7.73 8.19 3.14
N ILE A 176 6.46 8.56 3.26
CA ILE A 176 5.41 7.71 3.83
C ILE A 176 4.33 7.48 2.79
N VAL A 177 4.03 6.21 2.49
CA VAL A 177 2.80 5.83 1.79
C VAL A 177 1.81 5.33 2.84
N PHE A 178 0.70 6.02 2.97
CA PHE A 178 -0.37 5.67 3.90
C PHE A 178 -1.65 5.33 3.15
N ARG A 179 -2.24 4.20 3.52
CA ARG A 179 -3.56 3.79 3.10
C ARG A 179 -4.48 3.78 4.32
N ARG A 180 -5.53 4.59 4.28
CA ARG A 180 -6.48 4.71 5.38
C ARG A 180 -7.23 3.40 5.65
N PRO A 181 -7.76 3.17 6.85
CA PRO A 181 -8.65 2.05 7.08
C PRO A 181 -9.96 2.24 6.30
N ARG A 182 -10.62 1.14 5.96
CA ARG A 182 -11.92 1.12 5.32
C ARG A 182 -12.93 0.45 6.24
N PHE A 183 -14.14 0.97 6.25
CA PHE A 183 -15.23 0.44 7.05
C PHE A 183 -16.43 0.12 6.16
N LYS A 184 -17.10 -0.96 6.49
CA LYS A 184 -18.38 -1.31 5.85
C LYS A 184 -19.49 -0.37 6.32
N PRO A 185 -20.65 -0.35 5.65
CA PRO A 185 -21.79 0.48 6.07
C PRO A 185 -22.29 0.19 7.48
N ASP A 186 -22.06 -1.01 8.02
CA ASP A 186 -22.39 -1.40 9.39
C ASP A 186 -21.36 -0.93 10.43
N GLY A 187 -20.30 -0.23 10.00
CA GLY A 187 -19.21 0.27 10.85
C GLY A 187 -18.12 -0.75 11.17
N SER A 188 -18.26 -2.01 10.73
CA SER A 188 -17.21 -3.00 10.90
C SER A 188 -16.01 -2.71 10.01
N LEU A 189 -14.80 -3.09 10.47
CA LEU A 189 -13.58 -2.93 9.69
C LEU A 189 -13.64 -3.79 8.42
N GLU A 190 -13.42 -3.19 7.27
CA GLU A 190 -13.26 -3.87 5.99
C GLU A 190 -11.78 -4.12 5.69
N ARG A 191 -10.95 -3.09 5.84
CA ARG A 191 -9.50 -3.14 5.64
C ARG A 191 -8.78 -2.28 6.68
N PRO A 192 -7.70 -2.77 7.30
CA PRO A 192 -6.89 -1.99 8.22
C PRO A 192 -6.10 -0.90 7.48
N ALA A 193 -5.63 0.09 8.24
CA ALA A 193 -4.66 1.05 7.73
C ALA A 193 -3.34 0.36 7.39
N ARG A 194 -2.65 0.83 6.33
CA ARG A 194 -1.35 0.31 5.90
C ARG A 194 -0.34 1.43 5.76
N LEU A 195 0.88 1.14 6.17
CA LEU A 195 1.99 2.09 6.12
C LEU A 195 3.22 1.46 5.47
N THR A 196 3.78 2.19 4.50
CA THR A 196 5.16 1.98 4.04
C THR A 196 5.94 3.25 4.38
N VAL A 197 7.08 3.11 5.04
CA VAL A 197 7.87 4.25 5.49
C VAL A 197 9.32 4.06 5.10
N LEU A 198 9.90 5.07 4.47
CA LEU A 198 11.33 5.21 4.29
C LEU A 198 11.84 6.32 5.21
N LEU A 199 12.95 6.06 5.90
CA LEU A 199 13.71 7.04 6.67
C LEU A 199 15.06 7.26 5.96
N ASN A 200 15.32 8.46 5.51
CA ASN A 200 16.54 8.81 4.77
C ASN A 200 16.78 7.90 3.55
N GLY A 201 15.70 7.51 2.85
CA GLY A 201 15.75 6.60 1.70
C GLY A 201 15.88 5.11 2.06
N VAL A 202 15.95 4.75 3.35
CA VAL A 202 16.02 3.36 3.81
C VAL A 202 14.62 2.89 4.22
N LEU A 203 14.17 1.74 3.71
CA LEU A 203 12.89 1.15 4.06
C LEU A 203 12.87 0.74 5.55
N VAL A 204 11.95 1.32 6.31
CA VAL A 204 11.79 1.05 7.75
C VAL A 204 10.44 0.44 8.10
N GLN A 205 9.41 0.62 7.27
CA GLN A 205 8.14 -0.11 7.34
C GLN A 205 7.76 -0.57 5.94
N ASP A 206 7.46 -1.87 5.77
CA ASP A 206 7.12 -2.48 4.50
C ASP A 206 5.63 -2.88 4.48
N ASN A 207 4.76 -1.95 4.06
CA ASN A 207 3.33 -2.19 3.88
C ASN A 207 2.65 -2.86 5.09
N VAL A 208 3.04 -2.46 6.30
CA VAL A 208 2.52 -3.05 7.54
C VAL A 208 1.06 -2.66 7.79
N GLU A 209 0.28 -3.59 8.29
CA GLU A 209 -1.09 -3.34 8.74
C GLU A 209 -1.10 -2.84 10.17
N ALA A 210 -1.52 -1.60 10.41
CA ALA A 210 -1.69 -1.09 11.77
C ALA A 210 -2.78 -1.89 12.52
N TRP A 211 -2.59 -2.12 13.80
CA TRP A 211 -3.56 -2.88 14.63
C TRP A 211 -4.74 -2.04 15.07
N GLY A 212 -4.71 -0.75 14.79
CA GLY A 212 -5.67 0.29 15.17
C GLY A 212 -4.92 1.61 15.39
N PRO A 213 -5.57 2.66 15.89
CA PRO A 213 -4.91 3.89 16.28
C PRO A 213 -3.74 3.62 17.22
N THR A 214 -2.63 4.33 17.00
CA THR A 214 -1.44 4.25 17.86
C THR A 214 -1.71 4.93 19.22
N SER A 215 -1.16 4.37 20.28
CA SER A 215 -1.31 4.93 21.62
C SER A 215 -0.20 4.46 22.56
N TRP A 216 0.03 5.23 23.61
CA TRP A 216 0.99 4.87 24.65
C TRP A 216 0.48 3.68 25.48
N LEU A 217 1.27 2.59 25.55
CA LEU A 217 1.02 1.36 26.30
C LEU A 217 -0.31 0.64 26.03
N GLN A 218 -1.03 1.02 24.96
CA GLN A 218 -2.34 0.47 24.65
C GLN A 218 -2.48 0.17 23.16
N HIS A 219 -3.29 -0.82 22.84
CA HIS A 219 -3.75 -1.07 21.48
C HIS A 219 -5.26 -0.81 21.45
N HIS A 220 -5.68 0.19 20.70
CA HIS A 220 -7.08 0.48 20.50
C HIS A 220 -7.64 -0.28 19.31
N PRO A 221 -8.84 -0.87 19.42
CA PRO A 221 -9.49 -1.46 18.25
C PRO A 221 -9.86 -0.36 17.25
N TYR A 222 -10.04 -0.76 16.01
CA TYR A 222 -10.62 0.12 15.01
C TYR A 222 -12.04 0.50 15.37
N ALA A 223 -12.38 1.76 15.18
CA ALA A 223 -13.75 2.29 15.21
C ALA A 223 -14.00 3.06 13.91
N ALA A 224 -15.21 2.98 13.40
CA ALA A 224 -15.59 3.69 12.19
C ALA A 224 -15.34 5.20 12.36
N GLN A 225 -14.75 5.80 11.36
CA GLN A 225 -14.33 7.20 11.35
C GLN A 225 -14.50 7.81 9.96
N ALA A 226 -14.36 9.13 9.87
CA ALA A 226 -14.40 9.81 8.57
C ALA A 226 -13.28 9.33 7.65
N ASP A 227 -13.54 9.35 6.34
CA ASP A 227 -12.59 8.95 5.31
C ASP A 227 -11.36 9.84 5.21
N LYS A 228 -11.46 11.08 5.67
CA LYS A 228 -10.39 12.05 5.73
C LYS A 228 -10.38 12.73 7.08
N LEU A 229 -9.21 12.81 7.71
CA LEU A 229 -8.96 13.54 8.95
C LEU A 229 -7.66 14.34 8.81
N PRO A 230 -7.42 15.35 9.66
CA PRO A 230 -6.17 16.11 9.64
C PRO A 230 -4.93 15.24 9.84
N LEU A 231 -3.84 15.60 9.18
CA LEU A 231 -2.49 15.16 9.54
C LEU A 231 -2.05 15.98 10.76
N SER A 232 -1.31 15.36 11.69
CA SER A 232 -0.85 16.06 12.88
C SER A 232 0.65 15.87 13.11
N LEU A 233 1.29 16.90 13.65
CA LEU A 233 2.64 16.85 14.21
C LEU A 233 2.55 17.03 15.71
N GLN A 234 3.36 16.26 16.45
CA GLN A 234 3.31 16.26 17.92
C GLN A 234 4.34 17.21 18.51
N ASP A 235 3.91 18.03 19.48
CA ASP A 235 4.78 18.55 20.51
C ASP A 235 4.86 17.53 21.66
N HIS A 236 6.06 17.08 21.98
CA HIS A 236 6.36 16.21 23.11
C HIS A 236 7.38 16.85 24.06
N GLY A 237 7.36 18.19 24.19
CA GLY A 237 8.28 18.94 25.04
C GLY A 237 9.69 19.11 24.49
N ASN A 238 9.94 18.69 23.25
CA ASN A 238 11.24 18.82 22.57
C ASN A 238 11.12 19.76 21.36
N PRO A 239 12.03 20.72 21.13
CA PRO A 239 11.96 21.65 20.02
C PRO A 239 12.41 20.98 18.71
N VAL A 240 11.60 20.02 18.23
CA VAL A 240 11.83 19.34 16.95
C VAL A 240 11.45 20.29 15.81
N ARG A 241 12.29 20.30 14.78
CA ARG A 241 12.12 21.16 13.61
C ARG A 241 11.58 20.37 12.44
N TYR A 242 10.72 21.04 11.65
CA TYR A 242 10.13 20.49 10.43
C TYR A 242 10.23 21.50 9.30
N ARG A 243 10.45 21.00 8.08
CA ARG A 243 10.43 21.81 6.86
C ARG A 243 10.01 20.97 5.66
N ASN A 244 9.77 21.60 4.53
CA ASN A 244 9.51 20.96 3.25
C ASN A 244 8.50 19.81 3.38
N ILE A 245 7.30 20.13 3.87
CA ILE A 245 6.22 19.15 4.05
C ILE A 245 5.28 19.25 2.87
N TRP A 246 5.15 18.14 2.15
CA TRP A 246 4.21 18.04 1.04
C TRP A 246 3.61 16.64 0.95
N LEU A 247 2.44 16.54 0.36
CA LEU A 247 1.80 15.26 0.09
C LEU A 247 1.15 15.23 -1.29
N ARG A 248 0.88 14.03 -1.75
CA ARG A 248 -0.02 13.72 -2.86
C ARG A 248 -1.17 12.90 -2.34
N GLU A 249 -2.41 13.26 -2.68
CA GLU A 249 -3.55 12.36 -2.43
C GLU A 249 -3.47 11.20 -3.42
N LEU A 250 -3.54 9.99 -2.91
CA LEU A 250 -3.51 8.79 -3.72
C LEU A 250 -4.93 8.41 -4.13
N PRO A 251 -5.11 7.88 -5.36
CA PRO A 251 -6.39 7.33 -5.75
C PRO A 251 -6.80 6.20 -4.80
N GLU A 252 -8.08 5.97 -4.69
CA GLU A 252 -8.59 4.88 -3.88
C GLU A 252 -7.99 3.56 -4.35
N TRP A 253 -7.41 2.82 -3.41
CA TRP A 253 -6.84 1.51 -3.73
C TRP A 253 -7.96 0.49 -3.68
N ASP A 254 -8.55 0.23 -4.82
CA ASP A 254 -9.52 -0.83 -4.97
C ASP A 254 -8.83 -2.10 -5.49
N ALA A 255 -8.33 -2.90 -4.55
CA ALA A 255 -7.81 -4.23 -4.86
C ALA A 255 -8.92 -5.19 -5.35
N ASN A 256 -10.20 -4.77 -5.19
CA ASN A 256 -11.38 -5.50 -5.61
C ASN A 256 -12.14 -4.73 -6.70
N SER A 257 -11.52 -3.75 -7.39
CA SER A 257 -12.12 -3.30 -8.64
C SER A 257 -12.44 -4.54 -9.45
N PRO A 258 -13.71 -4.85 -9.72
CA PRO A 258 -13.99 -5.96 -10.59
C PRO A 258 -13.17 -5.72 -11.84
N PRO A 259 -12.51 -6.74 -12.38
CA PRO A 259 -11.96 -6.63 -13.72
C PRO A 259 -13.07 -6.04 -14.58
N ALA A 260 -12.75 -5.05 -15.40
CA ALA A 260 -13.69 -4.43 -16.33
C ALA A 260 -14.60 -5.54 -16.85
N ALA A 261 -15.92 -5.34 -16.71
CA ALA A 261 -16.94 -6.38 -16.78
C ALA A 261 -16.53 -7.49 -17.74
N SER A 262 -16.34 -8.70 -17.21
CA SER A 262 -15.84 -9.81 -18.00
C SER A 262 -16.83 -9.98 -19.16
N GLU A 263 -16.37 -9.78 -20.39
CA GLU A 263 -17.22 -9.98 -21.54
C GLU A 263 -17.79 -11.40 -21.51
N PRO A 264 -19.03 -11.58 -21.97
CA PRO A 264 -19.68 -12.89 -21.91
C PRO A 264 -18.79 -13.93 -22.58
N VAL A 265 -18.46 -14.97 -21.85
CA VAL A 265 -17.73 -16.13 -22.37
C VAL A 265 -18.76 -17.07 -23.02
N VAL A 266 -18.56 -17.39 -24.28
CA VAL A 266 -19.40 -18.33 -25.02
C VAL A 266 -18.84 -19.74 -24.87
N ASN A 267 -19.69 -20.71 -24.55
CA ASN A 267 -19.25 -22.11 -24.54
C ASN A 267 -19.34 -22.70 -25.94
N LEU A 268 -18.18 -22.84 -26.60
CA LEU A 268 -18.10 -23.45 -27.93
C LEU A 268 -17.79 -24.94 -27.79
N PRO A 269 -18.52 -25.82 -28.52
CA PRO A 269 -18.22 -27.25 -28.57
C PRO A 269 -16.79 -27.49 -29.05
N ARG A 270 -16.09 -28.45 -28.45
CA ARG A 270 -14.70 -28.79 -28.79
C ARG A 270 -14.52 -29.07 -30.30
N ALA A 271 -15.44 -29.80 -30.90
CA ALA A 271 -15.44 -30.10 -32.33
C ALA A 271 -15.48 -28.83 -33.23
N GLY A 272 -16.11 -27.75 -32.74
CA GLY A 272 -16.13 -26.46 -33.45
C GLY A 272 -14.84 -25.65 -33.31
N LEU A 273 -13.99 -25.98 -32.33
CA LEU A 273 -12.72 -25.32 -32.09
C LEU A 273 -11.56 -25.90 -32.90
N GLU A 274 -11.63 -27.16 -33.26
CA GLU A 274 -10.55 -27.89 -34.00
C GLU A 274 -10.16 -27.20 -35.30
N LYS A 275 -11.12 -26.61 -36.02
CA LYS A 275 -10.87 -25.91 -37.28
C LYS A 275 -9.90 -24.73 -37.13
N PHE A 276 -9.81 -24.11 -35.99
CA PHE A 276 -8.93 -22.94 -35.75
C PHE A 276 -7.48 -23.32 -35.47
N ALA A 277 -7.21 -24.59 -35.16
CA ALA A 277 -5.84 -25.07 -34.96
C ALA A 277 -5.05 -24.99 -36.27
N GLY A 278 -3.81 -24.53 -36.19
CA GLY A 278 -2.92 -24.37 -37.34
C GLY A 278 -1.85 -23.31 -37.07
N LYS A 279 -1.04 -23.08 -38.10
CA LYS A 279 -0.06 -22.02 -38.15
C LYS A 279 -0.56 -20.82 -38.91
N TYR A 280 -0.20 -19.63 -38.49
CA TYR A 280 -0.64 -18.38 -39.09
C TYR A 280 0.56 -17.45 -39.21
N MET A 281 0.78 -16.91 -40.41
CA MET A 281 1.89 -16.02 -40.74
C MET A 281 1.48 -14.56 -40.57
N ALA A 282 2.19 -13.81 -39.75
CA ALA A 282 2.02 -12.36 -39.57
C ALA A 282 3.27 -11.64 -40.10
N GLY A 283 3.24 -11.20 -41.35
CA GLY A 283 4.42 -10.74 -42.08
C GLY A 283 5.33 -11.89 -42.51
N GLU A 284 6.60 -11.59 -42.78
CA GLU A 284 7.54 -12.57 -43.35
C GLU A 284 8.14 -13.51 -42.29
N ASP A 285 8.30 -13.05 -41.04
CA ASP A 285 9.10 -13.77 -40.04
C ASP A 285 8.32 -14.23 -38.79
N ASN A 286 7.05 -13.84 -38.63
CA ASN A 286 6.28 -14.18 -37.44
C ASN A 286 5.29 -15.30 -37.67
N VAL A 287 5.57 -16.46 -37.11
CA VAL A 287 4.67 -17.62 -37.11
C VAL A 287 3.93 -17.70 -35.78
N TYR A 288 2.63 -17.58 -35.82
CA TYR A 288 1.73 -17.81 -34.71
C TYR A 288 1.15 -19.21 -34.76
N THR A 289 1.14 -19.93 -33.68
CA THR A 289 0.59 -21.28 -33.62
C THR A 289 -0.66 -21.31 -32.78
N ILE A 290 -1.75 -21.77 -33.30
CA ILE A 290 -3.00 -22.03 -32.57
C ILE A 290 -3.16 -23.54 -32.44
N GLU A 291 -3.42 -24.03 -31.24
CA GLU A 291 -3.65 -25.47 -31.03
C GLU A 291 -4.79 -25.72 -30.05
N LEU A 292 -5.36 -26.93 -30.12
CA LEU A 292 -6.41 -27.37 -29.22
C LEU A 292 -5.80 -28.04 -27.99
N GLY A 293 -5.76 -27.29 -26.88
CA GLY A 293 -5.31 -27.78 -25.57
C GLY A 293 -6.42 -28.54 -24.82
N PRO A 294 -6.13 -28.97 -23.57
CA PRO A 294 -7.10 -29.72 -22.76
C PRO A 294 -8.35 -28.91 -22.39
N LYS A 295 -8.24 -27.57 -22.26
CA LYS A 295 -9.33 -26.68 -21.82
C LYS A 295 -9.96 -25.87 -22.97
N GLY A 296 -9.48 -25.99 -24.19
CA GLY A 296 -9.89 -25.20 -25.35
C GLY A 296 -8.70 -24.78 -26.20
N LEU A 297 -8.91 -23.76 -27.07
CA LEU A 297 -7.82 -23.26 -27.90
C LEU A 297 -6.76 -22.55 -27.05
N ARG A 298 -5.53 -22.66 -27.50
CA ARG A 298 -4.39 -21.90 -26.95
C ARG A 298 -3.50 -21.41 -28.10
N ALA A 299 -2.90 -20.26 -27.92
CA ALA A 299 -2.08 -19.59 -28.91
C ALA A 299 -0.64 -19.40 -28.43
N ASN A 300 0.30 -19.60 -29.36
CA ASN A 300 1.69 -19.20 -29.19
C ASN A 300 2.01 -18.12 -30.22
N PHE A 301 2.49 -16.98 -29.73
CA PHE A 301 2.87 -15.84 -30.55
C PHE A 301 4.39 -15.65 -30.58
N TYR A 302 5.03 -15.84 -29.42
CA TYR A 302 6.48 -15.64 -29.22
C TYR A 302 6.97 -16.56 -28.11
N GLY A 303 8.08 -17.23 -28.34
CA GLY A 303 8.74 -18.06 -27.31
C GLY A 303 8.03 -19.38 -26.99
N PRO A 304 8.28 -20.00 -25.84
CA PRO A 304 7.84 -21.36 -25.53
C PRO A 304 6.44 -21.46 -24.90
N LEU A 305 5.78 -20.34 -24.59
CA LEU A 305 4.54 -20.34 -23.84
C LEU A 305 3.31 -20.32 -24.75
N PHE A 306 2.33 -21.17 -24.43
CA PHE A 306 0.99 -21.14 -25.00
C PHE A 306 0.03 -20.44 -24.04
N LEU A 307 -0.70 -19.44 -24.54
CA LEU A 307 -1.70 -18.67 -23.83
C LEU A 307 -3.11 -19.19 -24.15
N GLU A 308 -3.96 -19.36 -23.14
CA GLU A 308 -5.34 -19.81 -23.33
C GLU A 308 -6.18 -18.76 -24.07
N LEU A 309 -6.97 -19.19 -25.04
CA LEU A 309 -7.94 -18.39 -25.75
C LEU A 309 -9.33 -18.57 -25.12
N VAL A 310 -9.97 -17.47 -24.80
CA VAL A 310 -11.31 -17.40 -24.20
C VAL A 310 -12.29 -16.96 -25.29
N PRO A 311 -13.28 -17.78 -25.68
CA PRO A 311 -14.22 -17.43 -26.75
C PRO A 311 -15.27 -16.42 -26.27
N HIS A 312 -15.55 -15.41 -27.09
CA HIS A 312 -16.62 -14.41 -26.94
C HIS A 312 -17.69 -14.52 -27.98
N SER A 313 -17.34 -15.08 -29.14
CA SER A 313 -18.25 -15.43 -30.24
C SER A 313 -17.69 -16.66 -30.96
N PRO A 314 -18.38 -17.19 -32.00
CA PRO A 314 -17.86 -18.29 -32.81
C PRO A 314 -16.51 -18.03 -33.51
N THR A 315 -16.10 -16.76 -33.63
CA THR A 315 -14.86 -16.35 -34.31
C THR A 315 -13.99 -15.39 -33.51
N GLU A 316 -14.49 -14.88 -32.38
CA GLU A 316 -13.77 -13.90 -31.55
C GLU A 316 -13.32 -14.52 -30.23
N PHE A 317 -12.03 -14.34 -29.93
CA PHE A 317 -11.40 -14.87 -28.74
C PHE A 317 -10.52 -13.80 -28.09
N SER A 318 -10.45 -13.76 -26.76
CA SER A 318 -9.42 -13.00 -26.05
C SER A 318 -8.32 -13.92 -25.52
N LEU A 319 -7.13 -13.38 -25.32
CA LEU A 319 -6.12 -14.04 -24.51
C LEU A 319 -6.49 -13.90 -23.03
N ARG A 320 -6.50 -15.02 -22.30
CA ARG A 320 -6.87 -15.02 -20.88
C ARG A 320 -6.06 -13.99 -20.09
N HIS A 321 -6.75 -13.20 -19.26
CA HIS A 321 -6.19 -12.13 -18.42
C HIS A 321 -5.55 -10.96 -19.18
N THR A 322 -5.89 -10.77 -20.45
CA THR A 322 -5.41 -9.63 -21.25
C THR A 322 -6.56 -8.96 -22.00
N ALA A 323 -6.32 -7.75 -22.48
CA ALA A 323 -7.24 -7.06 -23.40
C ALA A 323 -6.98 -7.44 -24.89
N ALA A 324 -6.07 -8.36 -25.16
CA ALA A 324 -5.73 -8.76 -26.50
C ALA A 324 -6.80 -9.68 -27.10
N ARG A 325 -7.16 -9.48 -28.37
CA ARG A 325 -8.23 -10.19 -29.09
C ARG A 325 -7.77 -10.74 -30.43
N LEU A 326 -8.28 -11.93 -30.75
CA LEU A 326 -8.17 -12.55 -32.05
C LEU A 326 -9.56 -12.63 -32.67
N VAL A 327 -9.71 -12.07 -33.84
CA VAL A 327 -10.92 -12.18 -34.64
C VAL A 327 -10.59 -13.01 -35.88
N PHE A 328 -11.07 -14.28 -35.95
CA PHE A 328 -10.81 -15.17 -37.07
C PHE A 328 -11.64 -14.78 -38.28
N GLU A 329 -10.99 -14.77 -39.43
CA GLU A 329 -11.60 -14.61 -40.75
C GLU A 329 -11.88 -15.98 -41.33
N LEU A 330 -13.13 -16.21 -41.77
CA LEU A 330 -13.55 -17.48 -42.36
C LEU A 330 -13.71 -17.35 -43.87
N GLY A 331 -13.28 -18.37 -44.59
CA GLY A 331 -13.58 -18.53 -46.03
C GLY A 331 -15.01 -18.94 -46.28
N PRO A 332 -15.41 -19.03 -47.60
CA PRO A 332 -16.76 -19.48 -48.00
C PRO A 332 -17.12 -20.89 -47.52
N ASP A 333 -16.11 -21.71 -47.24
CA ASP A 333 -16.23 -23.08 -46.71
C ASP A 333 -16.33 -23.14 -45.19
N GLY A 334 -16.34 -21.97 -44.53
CA GLY A 334 -16.36 -21.85 -43.08
C GLY A 334 -15.05 -22.20 -42.36
N GLN A 335 -13.95 -22.40 -43.12
CA GLN A 335 -12.62 -22.63 -42.58
C GLN A 335 -11.90 -21.34 -42.33
N PRO A 336 -11.07 -21.24 -41.24
CA PRO A 336 -10.26 -20.06 -40.98
C PRO A 336 -9.22 -19.82 -42.06
N THR A 337 -9.24 -18.63 -42.65
CA THR A 337 -8.23 -18.17 -43.63
C THR A 337 -7.14 -17.32 -42.94
N GLY A 338 -7.42 -16.79 -41.77
CA GLY A 338 -6.54 -15.96 -41.00
C GLY A 338 -7.23 -15.44 -39.76
N PHE A 339 -6.56 -14.52 -39.06
CA PHE A 339 -7.17 -13.73 -37.99
C PHE A 339 -6.56 -12.32 -37.90
N VAL A 340 -7.32 -11.42 -37.35
CA VAL A 340 -6.86 -10.10 -36.96
C VAL A 340 -6.56 -10.12 -35.44
N PHE A 341 -5.37 -9.74 -35.08
CA PHE A 341 -4.90 -9.69 -33.68
C PHE A 341 -4.82 -8.25 -33.21
N HIS A 342 -5.64 -7.89 -32.23
CA HIS A 342 -5.67 -6.59 -31.58
C HIS A 342 -4.91 -6.65 -30.23
N ILE A 343 -3.89 -5.85 -30.07
CA ILE A 343 -3.08 -5.80 -28.85
C ILE A 343 -2.53 -4.40 -28.59
N GLY A 344 -2.79 -3.82 -27.39
CA GLY A 344 -2.18 -2.56 -26.97
C GLY A 344 -2.46 -1.35 -27.89
N GLY A 345 -3.57 -1.36 -28.63
CA GLY A 345 -3.88 -0.34 -29.63
C GLY A 345 -3.38 -0.67 -31.05
N ASP A 346 -2.50 -1.65 -31.20
CA ASP A 346 -2.02 -2.14 -32.49
C ASP A 346 -2.94 -3.21 -33.07
N THR A 347 -2.91 -3.33 -34.40
CA THR A 347 -3.64 -4.36 -35.14
C THR A 347 -2.68 -5.08 -36.08
N ARG A 348 -2.67 -6.43 -36.00
CA ARG A 348 -1.83 -7.27 -36.83
C ARG A 348 -2.71 -8.33 -37.50
N ARG A 349 -2.51 -8.56 -38.79
CA ARG A 349 -3.18 -9.62 -39.50
C ARG A 349 -2.26 -10.81 -39.69
N ALA A 350 -2.78 -11.99 -39.40
CA ALA A 350 -2.09 -13.25 -39.64
C ALA A 350 -2.89 -14.09 -40.63
N VAL A 351 -2.23 -14.68 -41.63
CA VAL A 351 -2.83 -15.51 -42.68
C VAL A 351 -2.50 -16.97 -42.43
N ARG A 352 -3.46 -17.85 -42.52
CA ARG A 352 -3.27 -19.28 -42.27
C ARG A 352 -2.28 -19.87 -43.31
N GLU A 353 -1.30 -20.59 -42.79
CA GLU A 353 -0.39 -21.40 -43.62
C GLU A 353 -1.17 -22.54 -44.25
N LYS A 354 -0.94 -22.80 -45.57
CA LYS A 354 -1.66 -23.83 -46.35
C LYS A 354 -1.17 -25.24 -46.01
#